data_3692c5edf2d18580c7991d05ce5a6d04
#
_entry.id   3692c5edf2d18580c7991d05ce5a6d04
#
_cell.length_a   1.000
_cell.length_b   1.000
_cell.length_c   1.000
_cell.angle_alpha   90.00
_cell.angle_beta   90.00
_cell.angle_gamma   90.00
#
_symmetry.space_group_name_H-M   'P 1'
#
loop_
_entity.id
_entity.type
_entity.pdbx_description
1 polymer ?
#
loop_
_entity_poly.entity_id
_entity_poly.type
_entity_poly.pdbx_seq_one_letter_code
_entity_poly.pdbx_strand_id
1 'polypeptide(L)'
;MGIFSALGIPTNKFDLFLRSVEVSSYIPGRIRLHSKMLIGSAKVEKDLLAYLRSYPELSEGETNTATGSILIKYTPQLLHTNEELTRAEKYIKEHAKNRA
;
A
#
# COMPACT_ATOMS: atom_id res chain seq x y z
N MET A 1 1.75 -18.51 11.72
CA MET A 1 1.52 -17.20 12.07
C MET A 1 2.01 -16.81 13.40
N GLY A 2 1.92 -17.65 14.35
CA GLY A 2 2.12 -17.31 15.71
C GLY A 2 3.38 -16.53 16.04
N ILE A 3 4.49 -16.85 15.41
CA ILE A 3 5.75 -16.21 15.77
C ILE A 3 5.74 -14.71 15.51
N PHE A 4 5.19 -14.28 14.37
CA PHE A 4 5.12 -12.85 14.08
C PHE A 4 4.14 -12.15 15.00
N SER A 5 3.01 -12.79 15.28
CA SER A 5 2.04 -12.23 16.20
C SER A 5 2.62 -12.10 17.61
N ALA A 6 3.38 -13.10 18.06
CA ALA A 6 3.97 -13.09 19.38
C ALA A 6 5.00 -11.97 19.54
N LEU A 7 5.66 -11.59 18.45
CA LEU A 7 6.66 -10.51 18.48
C LEU A 7 6.06 -9.14 18.23
N GLY A 8 4.74 -9.07 18.00
CA GLY A 8 4.09 -7.81 17.69
C GLY A 8 4.34 -7.30 16.30
N ILE A 9 4.89 -8.15 15.43
CA ILE A 9 5.16 -7.79 14.04
C ILE A 9 3.88 -7.97 13.23
N PRO A 10 3.57 -7.06 12.28
CA PRO A 10 2.38 -7.21 11.45
C PRO A 10 2.38 -8.54 10.72
N THR A 11 1.25 -9.23 10.70
CA THR A 11 1.14 -10.54 10.07
C THR A 11 0.34 -10.55 8.79
N ASN A 12 -0.47 -9.52 8.53
CA ASN A 12 -1.23 -9.49 7.28
C ASN A 12 -0.33 -9.00 6.14
N LYS A 13 -0.70 -9.42 4.93
CA LYS A 13 0.12 -9.14 3.75
C LYS A 13 0.23 -7.66 3.43
N PHE A 14 -0.82 -6.91 3.71
CA PHE A 14 -0.83 -5.48 3.42
C PHE A 14 0.19 -4.74 4.29
N ASP A 15 0.22 -5.05 5.58
CA ASP A 15 1.19 -4.43 6.48
C ASP A 15 2.63 -4.76 6.06
N LEU A 16 2.87 -6.02 5.69
CA LEU A 16 4.20 -6.43 5.22
C LEU A 16 4.58 -5.72 3.94
N PHE A 17 3.63 -5.57 3.03
CA PHE A 17 3.86 -4.84 1.79
C PHE A 17 4.24 -3.38 2.07
N LEU A 18 3.50 -2.72 2.96
CA LEU A 18 3.77 -1.32 3.28
C LEU A 18 5.17 -1.11 3.87
N ARG A 19 5.65 -2.08 4.63
CA ARG A 19 6.99 -1.97 5.23
C ARG A 19 8.09 -2.17 4.21
N SER A 20 7.79 -2.75 3.06
CA SER A 20 8.77 -3.00 2.01
C SER A 20 8.86 -1.88 0.97
N VAL A 21 7.97 -0.88 1.04
CA VAL A 21 7.94 0.21 0.06
C VAL A 21 8.19 1.54 0.74
N GLU A 22 8.59 2.52 -0.06
CA GLU A 22 8.70 3.90 0.41
C GLU A 22 7.39 4.63 0.14
N VAL A 23 6.96 5.45 1.08
CA VAL A 23 5.80 6.31 0.88
C VAL A 23 6.27 7.64 0.34
N SER A 24 6.06 7.87 -0.95
CA SER A 24 6.53 9.08 -1.62
C SER A 24 5.67 10.29 -1.29
N SER A 25 4.35 10.14 -1.31
CA SER A 25 3.46 11.22 -0.97
C SER A 25 2.11 10.69 -0.50
N TYR A 26 1.40 11.51 0.26
CA TYR A 26 0.08 11.18 0.77
C TYR A 26 -0.79 12.42 0.81
N ILE A 27 -1.98 12.30 0.23
CA ILE A 27 -3.10 13.18 0.53
C ILE A 27 -4.33 12.28 0.70
N PRO A 28 -5.35 12.71 1.44
CA PRO A 28 -6.54 11.86 1.60
C PRO A 28 -7.12 11.47 0.25
N GLY A 29 -7.28 10.17 0.05
CA GLY A 29 -7.83 9.64 -1.20
C GLY A 29 -6.80 9.35 -2.28
N ARG A 30 -5.53 9.70 -2.07
CA ARG A 30 -4.50 9.47 -3.08
C ARG A 30 -3.15 9.23 -2.43
N ILE A 31 -2.58 8.06 -2.68
CA ILE A 31 -1.31 7.64 -2.09
C ILE A 31 -0.34 7.28 -3.20
N ARG A 32 0.89 7.75 -3.08
CA ARG A 32 1.96 7.37 -3.99
C ARG A 32 3.06 6.64 -3.22
N LEU A 33 3.38 5.45 -3.70
CA LEU A 33 4.42 4.60 -3.12
C LEU A 33 5.51 4.35 -4.15
N HIS A 34 6.64 3.84 -3.70
CA HIS A 34 7.76 3.47 -4.56
C HIS A 34 8.35 2.15 -4.08
N SER A 35 8.56 1.22 -5.00
CA SER A 35 9.19 -0.06 -4.70
C SER A 35 10.25 -0.37 -5.73
N LYS A 36 11.48 -0.59 -5.26
CA LYS A 36 12.57 -0.99 -6.14
C LYS A 36 12.30 -2.36 -6.77
N MET A 37 11.57 -3.21 -6.08
CA MET A 37 11.26 -4.55 -6.58
C MET A 37 10.32 -4.54 -7.77
N LEU A 38 9.59 -3.46 -7.95
CA LEU A 38 8.67 -3.32 -9.08
C LEU A 38 9.42 -2.96 -10.37
N ILE A 39 10.60 -2.32 -10.26
CA ILE A 39 11.33 -1.86 -11.43
C ILE A 39 11.74 -3.04 -12.30
N GLY A 40 11.28 -3.00 -13.56
CA GLY A 40 11.61 -4.03 -14.54
C GLY A 40 10.96 -5.39 -14.29
N SER A 41 9.97 -5.49 -13.41
CA SER A 41 9.37 -6.77 -13.06
C SER A 41 7.87 -6.82 -13.35
N ALA A 42 7.52 -7.43 -14.47
CA ALA A 42 6.12 -7.65 -14.82
C ALA A 42 5.43 -8.60 -13.83
N LYS A 43 6.19 -9.54 -13.25
CA LYS A 43 5.64 -10.47 -12.28
C LYS A 43 5.23 -9.76 -11.00
N VAL A 44 6.11 -8.91 -10.47
CA VAL A 44 5.80 -8.15 -9.26
C VAL A 44 4.61 -7.22 -9.53
N GLU A 45 4.57 -6.59 -10.69
CA GLU A 45 3.45 -5.73 -11.06
C GLU A 45 2.14 -6.50 -11.06
N LYS A 46 2.12 -7.68 -11.67
CA LYS A 46 0.92 -8.48 -11.75
C LYS A 46 0.44 -8.89 -10.36
N ASP A 47 1.36 -9.35 -9.52
CA ASP A 47 1.03 -9.79 -8.17
C ASP A 47 0.52 -8.62 -7.33
N LEU A 48 1.16 -7.48 -7.46
CA LEU A 48 0.76 -6.28 -6.72
C LEU A 48 -0.62 -5.80 -7.12
N LEU A 49 -0.90 -5.72 -8.42
CA LEU A 49 -2.22 -5.28 -8.90
C LEU A 49 -3.31 -6.25 -8.46
N ALA A 50 -3.04 -7.55 -8.50
CA ALA A 50 -4.01 -8.55 -8.04
C ALA A 50 -4.29 -8.36 -6.55
N TYR A 51 -3.26 -8.08 -5.76
CA TYR A 51 -3.39 -7.85 -4.34
C TYR A 51 -4.23 -6.60 -4.05
N LEU A 52 -3.93 -5.50 -4.72
CA LEU A 52 -4.69 -4.26 -4.54
C LEU A 52 -6.15 -4.42 -4.95
N ARG A 53 -6.40 -5.16 -6.02
CA ARG A 53 -7.77 -5.42 -6.49
C ARG A 53 -8.57 -6.31 -5.56
N SER A 54 -7.91 -6.99 -4.62
CA SER A 54 -8.62 -7.81 -3.63
C SER A 54 -9.33 -6.95 -2.59
N TYR A 55 -9.05 -5.64 -2.55
CA TYR A 55 -9.70 -4.71 -1.63
C TYR A 55 -10.70 -3.85 -2.40
N PRO A 56 -12.01 -4.13 -2.27
CA PRO A 56 -13.01 -3.34 -3.00
C PRO A 56 -13.05 -1.88 -2.56
N GLU A 57 -12.50 -1.56 -1.39
CA GLU A 57 -12.42 -0.19 -0.89
C GLU A 57 -11.42 0.68 -1.65
N LEU A 58 -10.50 0.05 -2.37
CA LEU A 58 -9.52 0.78 -3.18
C LEU A 58 -10.09 0.90 -4.59
N SER A 59 -10.31 2.14 -5.05
CA SER A 59 -10.97 2.32 -6.33
C SER A 59 -10.04 2.06 -7.51
N GLU A 60 -8.78 2.43 -7.39
CA GLU A 60 -7.85 2.32 -8.50
C GLU A 60 -6.43 2.13 -8.03
N GLY A 61 -5.69 1.29 -8.76
CA GLY A 61 -4.26 1.15 -8.54
C GLY A 61 -3.55 1.24 -9.88
N GLU A 62 -2.49 2.05 -9.94
CA GLU A 62 -1.67 2.19 -11.13
C GLU A 62 -0.22 1.94 -10.77
N THR A 63 0.50 1.27 -11.66
CA THR A 63 1.91 0.95 -11.44
C THR A 63 2.73 1.37 -12.64
N ASN A 64 4.00 1.67 -12.38
CA ASN A 64 4.95 2.00 -13.44
C ASN A 64 6.24 1.23 -13.18
N THR A 65 6.50 0.23 -14.01
CA THR A 65 7.67 -0.63 -13.82
C THR A 65 8.98 0.07 -14.22
N ALA A 66 8.91 1.16 -14.95
CA ALA A 66 10.12 1.90 -15.30
C ALA A 66 10.65 2.69 -14.11
N THR A 67 9.77 3.19 -13.25
CA THR A 67 10.15 4.02 -12.10
C THR A 67 9.95 3.34 -10.77
N GLY A 68 9.16 2.27 -10.72
CA GLY A 68 8.79 1.60 -9.48
C GLY A 68 7.68 2.30 -8.72
N SER A 69 6.99 3.25 -9.34
CA SER A 69 5.94 4.01 -8.66
C SER A 69 4.61 3.26 -8.64
N ILE A 70 3.87 3.47 -7.57
CA ILE A 70 2.56 2.85 -7.33
C ILE A 70 1.64 3.98 -6.88
N LEU A 71 0.55 4.17 -7.61
CA LEU A 71 -0.45 5.18 -7.27
C LEU A 71 -1.74 4.46 -6.86
N ILE A 72 -2.25 4.80 -5.67
CA ILE A 72 -3.50 4.22 -5.17
C ILE A 72 -4.49 5.35 -4.94
N LYS A 73 -5.67 5.21 -5.56
CA LYS A 73 -6.78 6.15 -5.38
C LYS A 73 -7.91 5.46 -4.64
N TYR A 74 -8.53 6.18 -3.72
CA TYR A 74 -9.61 5.61 -2.91
C TYR A 74 -10.52 6.71 -2.39
N THR A 75 -11.72 6.30 -1.93
CA THR A 75 -12.62 7.21 -1.24
C THR A 75 -12.41 7.03 0.26
N PRO A 76 -11.97 8.08 1.00
CA PRO A 76 -11.65 7.93 2.42
C PRO A 76 -12.78 7.32 3.25
N GLN A 77 -14.01 7.73 3.01
CA GLN A 77 -15.15 7.20 3.75
C GLN A 77 -15.32 5.70 3.56
N LEU A 78 -15.08 5.23 2.34
CA LEU A 78 -15.19 3.81 2.03
C LEU A 78 -14.03 3.03 2.64
N LEU A 79 -12.82 3.58 2.54
CA LEU A 79 -11.65 2.95 3.11
C LEU A 79 -11.80 2.75 4.61
N HIS A 80 -12.37 3.73 5.31
CA HIS A 80 -12.51 3.69 6.75
C HIS A 80 -13.54 2.66 7.25
N THR A 81 -14.26 1.99 6.34
CA THR A 81 -15.11 0.87 6.72
C THR A 81 -14.29 -0.41 6.92
N ASN A 82 -13.02 -0.40 6.56
CA ASN A 82 -12.11 -1.54 6.70
C ASN A 82 -11.02 -1.19 7.70
N GLU A 83 -10.98 -1.86 8.85
CA GLU A 83 -10.01 -1.56 9.90
C GLU A 83 -8.58 -1.73 9.44
N GLU A 84 -8.32 -2.77 8.66
CA GLU A 84 -6.98 -3.03 8.15
C GLU A 84 -6.49 -1.88 7.28
N LEU A 85 -7.34 -1.41 6.38
CA LEU A 85 -7.00 -0.30 5.49
C LEU A 85 -6.89 1.02 6.27
N THR A 86 -7.70 1.19 7.29
CA THR A 86 -7.63 2.38 8.14
C THR A 86 -6.28 2.46 8.85
N ARG A 87 -5.80 1.32 9.38
CA ARG A 87 -4.48 1.28 10.01
C ARG A 87 -3.37 1.50 8.99
N ALA A 88 -3.54 0.95 7.78
CA ALA A 88 -2.57 1.14 6.72
C ALA A 88 -2.47 2.61 6.31
N GLU A 89 -3.61 3.29 6.21
CA GLU A 89 -3.62 4.72 5.90
C GLU A 89 -2.87 5.53 6.96
N LYS A 90 -3.09 5.19 8.23
CA LYS A 90 -2.40 5.88 9.32
C LYS A 90 -0.89 5.70 9.21
N TYR A 91 -0.44 4.48 8.95
CA TYR A 91 0.98 4.20 8.75
C TYR A 91 1.55 5.03 7.60
N ILE A 92 0.84 5.04 6.48
CA ILE A 92 1.25 5.77 5.28
C ILE A 92 1.36 7.26 5.58
N LYS A 93 0.36 7.80 6.26
CA LYS A 93 0.35 9.22 6.61
C LYS A 93 1.54 9.59 7.47
N GLU A 94 1.90 8.74 8.42
CA GLU A 94 3.01 9.00 9.33
C GLU A 94 4.38 8.87 8.67
N HIS A 95 4.47 8.11 7.59
CA HIS A 95 5.73 7.84 6.91
C HIS A 95 5.90 8.58 5.59
N ALA A 96 4.91 9.35 5.17
CA ALA A 96 4.98 10.04 3.90
C ALA A 96 6.03 11.14 3.92
N LYS A 97 6.87 11.17 2.89
CA LYS A 97 7.89 12.20 2.73
C LYS A 97 7.27 13.54 2.38
N ASN A 98 6.15 13.49 1.65
CA ASN A 98 5.43 14.68 1.22
C ASN A 98 3.96 14.51 1.54
N ARG A 99 3.44 15.27 2.47
CA ARG A 99 2.03 15.21 2.86
C ARG A 99 1.44 16.59 2.93
N ALA A 100 0.19 16.65 2.51
CA ALA A 100 -0.56 17.89 2.53
C ALA A 100 -1.12 18.19 3.92
#